data_62f7206ab42152cfb68c5345757aee95
#
_entry.id   62f7206ab42152cfb68c5345757aee95
#
_cell.length_a   1.000
_cell.length_b   1.000
_cell.length_c   1.000
_cell.angle_alpha   90.00
_cell.angle_beta   90.00
_cell.angle_gamma   90.00
#
_symmetry.space_group_name_H-M   'P 1'
#
loop_
_entity.id
_entity.type
_entity.pdbx_description
1 polymer ?
#
loop_
_entity_poly.entity_id
_entity_poly.type
_entity_poly.pdbx_seq_one_letter_code
_entity_poly.pdbx_strand_id
1 'polypeptide(L)'
;MHYNKRKLISAIIALACCIGAEAQDKIIHPDITYAGTPRDLVIGGFNVSGMDGYEDYMLTGISGLSVGQHITVPGNEITEAVKRYWNHGLFSDVQISADSLVGNKIYLHIALKPRPRVSQINYIGLKKSERDDMEQKLGILKGGQITPNMIDRAKILAKKYFDDKGFKNADIEIRQREDVTQKNQVILDIDIDKKEKMKVREIIIEGNQQLKDSKIKGTLFTKGAFAKTHEDGKLSSLFKAKKYTPERWKTDKEKLLEKYYELGYRDASIISDSVWN
;
A
#
# COMPACT_ATOMS: atom_id res chain seq x y z
N MET A 1 62.03 -69.43 -17.55
CA MET A 1 60.57 -69.32 -17.81
C MET A 1 59.87 -68.47 -16.74
N HIS A 2 60.41 -67.24 -16.45
CA HIS A 2 59.90 -66.37 -15.41
C HIS A 2 59.53 -64.94 -15.88
N TYR A 3 59.52 -64.68 -17.17
CA TYR A 3 59.37 -63.35 -17.74
C TYR A 3 57.91 -62.91 -18.04
N ASN A 4 56.99 -63.81 -18.15
CA ASN A 4 55.63 -63.53 -18.64
C ASN A 4 54.59 -63.21 -17.54
N LYS A 5 54.85 -63.54 -16.29
CA LYS A 5 53.89 -63.28 -15.20
C LYS A 5 53.83 -61.78 -14.75
N ARG A 6 54.97 -61.05 -14.84
CA ARG A 6 55.00 -59.62 -14.47
C ARG A 6 54.29 -58.69 -15.47
N LYS A 7 54.33 -59.01 -16.74
CA LYS A 7 53.65 -58.28 -17.83
C LYS A 7 52.12 -58.45 -17.78
N LEU A 8 51.66 -59.65 -17.38
CA LEU A 8 50.21 -59.94 -17.28
C LEU A 8 49.60 -59.22 -16.06
N ILE A 9 50.31 -59.14 -14.95
CA ILE A 9 49.89 -58.40 -13.72
C ILE A 9 49.84 -56.90 -13.97
N SER A 10 50.82 -56.34 -14.71
CA SER A 10 50.81 -54.92 -15.08
C SER A 10 49.67 -54.57 -16.06
N ALA A 11 49.28 -55.46 -16.97
CA ALA A 11 48.15 -55.24 -17.87
C ALA A 11 46.80 -55.30 -17.16
N ILE A 12 46.65 -56.17 -16.15
CA ILE A 12 45.43 -56.29 -15.35
C ILE A 12 45.29 -55.08 -14.40
N ILE A 13 46.37 -54.56 -13.83
CA ILE A 13 46.32 -53.34 -12.99
C ILE A 13 46.05 -52.09 -13.83
N ALA A 14 46.53 -52.01 -15.10
CA ALA A 14 46.21 -50.91 -16.00
C ALA A 14 44.76 -50.94 -16.48
N LEU A 15 44.13 -52.14 -16.60
CA LEU A 15 42.72 -52.28 -17.02
C LEU A 15 41.77 -52.03 -15.85
N ALA A 16 42.18 -52.24 -14.60
CA ALA A 16 41.35 -51.94 -13.41
C ALA A 16 41.30 -50.44 -13.05
N CYS A 17 42.20 -49.59 -13.55
CA CYS A 17 42.16 -48.14 -13.36
C CYS A 17 41.24 -47.38 -14.32
N CYS A 18 40.64 -48.06 -15.31
CA CYS A 18 39.74 -47.40 -16.28
C CYS A 18 38.25 -47.60 -15.97
N ILE A 19 37.90 -48.26 -14.85
CA ILE A 19 36.50 -48.43 -14.44
C ILE A 19 36.29 -47.62 -13.16
N GLY A 20 36.17 -46.32 -13.29
CA GLY A 20 35.92 -45.43 -12.13
C GLY A 20 35.99 -43.95 -12.45
N ALA A 21 35.76 -43.57 -13.70
CA ALA A 21 35.39 -42.21 -13.98
C ALA A 21 33.88 -42.09 -13.76
N GLU A 22 33.46 -42.07 -12.49
CA GLU A 22 32.17 -41.47 -12.18
C GLU A 22 32.26 -40.03 -12.71
N ALA A 23 31.43 -39.71 -13.69
CA ALA A 23 31.27 -38.37 -14.18
C ALA A 23 30.75 -37.58 -12.94
N GLN A 24 31.62 -36.87 -12.22
CA GLN A 24 31.21 -35.90 -11.25
C GLN A 24 30.38 -34.87 -12.00
N ASP A 25 29.08 -34.93 -11.79
CA ASP A 25 28.16 -33.93 -12.32
C ASP A 25 28.69 -32.55 -11.87
N LYS A 26 29.16 -31.80 -12.88
CA LYS A 26 29.74 -30.49 -12.64
C LYS A 26 28.64 -29.56 -12.13
N ILE A 27 28.76 -29.10 -10.88
CA ILE A 27 27.89 -28.07 -10.33
C ILE A 27 28.18 -26.78 -11.10
N ILE A 28 27.20 -26.27 -11.82
CA ILE A 28 27.29 -25.02 -12.55
C ILE A 28 26.37 -24.03 -11.86
N HIS A 29 26.89 -22.86 -11.50
CA HIS A 29 26.06 -21.71 -11.10
C HIS A 29 25.51 -21.05 -12.36
N PRO A 30 24.23 -21.21 -12.68
CA PRO A 30 23.71 -20.77 -13.96
C PRO A 30 23.43 -19.26 -13.95
N ASP A 31 23.92 -18.58 -14.97
CA ASP A 31 23.46 -17.23 -15.29
C ASP A 31 22.21 -17.38 -16.18
N ILE A 32 21.04 -17.57 -15.55
CA ILE A 32 19.76 -17.71 -16.23
C ILE A 32 19.08 -16.37 -16.23
N THR A 33 18.99 -15.75 -17.40
CA THR A 33 18.23 -14.51 -17.59
C THR A 33 16.92 -14.79 -18.34
N TYR A 34 15.89 -13.96 -18.15
CA TYR A 34 14.63 -14.07 -18.88
C TYR A 34 14.77 -13.93 -20.41
N ALA A 35 15.87 -13.35 -20.88
CA ALA A 35 16.19 -13.22 -22.30
C ALA A 35 16.89 -14.48 -22.88
N GLY A 36 17.18 -15.48 -22.04
CA GLY A 36 17.85 -16.71 -22.45
C GLY A 36 16.94 -17.66 -23.22
N THR A 37 17.54 -18.62 -23.92
CA THR A 37 16.81 -19.71 -24.58
C THR A 37 16.16 -20.61 -23.52
N PRO A 38 14.85 -20.88 -23.60
CA PRO A 38 14.16 -21.77 -22.68
C PRO A 38 14.78 -23.18 -22.66
N ARG A 39 14.92 -23.76 -21.48
CA ARG A 39 15.44 -25.10 -21.25
C ARG A 39 14.46 -25.91 -20.43
N ASP A 40 14.22 -27.15 -20.82
CA ASP A 40 13.43 -28.09 -20.03
C ASP A 40 14.32 -28.73 -18.96
N LEU A 41 13.99 -28.47 -17.69
CA LEU A 41 14.75 -28.92 -16.54
C LEU A 41 13.83 -29.61 -15.54
N VAL A 42 14.42 -30.40 -14.65
CA VAL A 42 13.70 -31.07 -13.55
C VAL A 42 14.09 -30.39 -12.25
N ILE A 43 13.12 -30.05 -11.40
CA ILE A 43 13.41 -29.48 -10.09
C ILE A 43 14.08 -30.53 -9.21
N GLY A 44 15.35 -30.30 -8.85
CA GLY A 44 16.14 -31.16 -7.98
C GLY A 44 15.92 -30.89 -6.49
N GLY A 45 15.58 -29.64 -6.15
CA GLY A 45 15.37 -29.23 -4.76
C GLY A 45 15.14 -27.73 -4.62
N PHE A 46 14.82 -27.33 -3.39
CA PHE A 46 14.59 -25.93 -3.01
C PHE A 46 15.49 -25.55 -1.84
N ASN A 47 15.94 -24.31 -1.85
CA ASN A 47 16.56 -23.63 -0.72
C ASN A 47 15.70 -22.39 -0.43
N VAL A 48 15.16 -22.26 0.79
CA VAL A 48 14.29 -21.13 1.16
C VAL A 48 15.00 -20.26 2.16
N SER A 49 14.90 -18.95 2.01
CA SER A 49 15.51 -17.98 2.92
C SER A 49 14.60 -16.80 3.22
N GLY A 50 14.89 -16.10 4.33
CA GLY A 50 14.23 -14.84 4.70
C GLY A 50 13.00 -14.96 5.57
N MET A 51 12.56 -16.18 5.93
CA MET A 51 11.40 -16.44 6.78
C MET A 51 11.78 -17.31 7.97
N ASP A 52 12.33 -16.69 9.01
CA ASP A 52 12.70 -17.43 10.23
C ASP A 52 11.43 -17.95 10.93
N GLY A 53 11.52 -19.19 11.44
CA GLY A 53 10.44 -19.82 12.22
C GLY A 53 9.36 -20.51 11.38
N TYR A 54 9.52 -20.59 10.07
CA TYR A 54 8.68 -21.37 9.18
C TYR A 54 9.46 -22.54 8.58
N GLU A 55 8.82 -23.69 8.45
CA GLU A 55 9.42 -24.85 7.81
C GLU A 55 9.46 -24.68 6.28
N ASP A 56 10.57 -25.01 5.65
CA ASP A 56 10.80 -24.84 4.21
C ASP A 56 9.73 -25.51 3.35
N TYR A 57 9.21 -26.69 3.77
CA TYR A 57 8.18 -27.39 3.00
C TYR A 57 6.85 -26.60 2.98
N MET A 58 6.52 -25.85 4.04
CA MET A 58 5.32 -25.03 4.08
C MET A 58 5.46 -23.84 3.12
N LEU A 59 6.61 -23.18 3.16
CA LEU A 59 6.91 -22.07 2.28
C LEU A 59 6.95 -22.52 0.82
N THR A 60 7.63 -23.62 0.53
CA THR A 60 7.70 -24.19 -0.82
C THR A 60 6.31 -24.58 -1.34
N GLY A 61 5.45 -25.13 -0.48
CA GLY A 61 4.08 -25.49 -0.84
C GLY A 61 3.25 -24.34 -1.41
N ILE A 62 3.49 -23.09 -0.98
CA ILE A 62 2.84 -21.90 -1.52
C ILE A 62 3.17 -21.69 -2.99
N SER A 63 4.40 -22.02 -3.42
CA SER A 63 4.83 -21.90 -4.82
C SER A 63 4.04 -22.79 -5.77
N GLY A 64 3.53 -23.92 -5.27
CA GLY A 64 2.92 -24.98 -6.07
C GLY A 64 3.91 -25.72 -6.95
N LEU A 65 5.22 -25.56 -6.71
CA LEU A 65 6.29 -26.31 -7.36
C LEU A 65 6.65 -27.53 -6.49
N SER A 66 7.11 -28.61 -7.14
CA SER A 66 7.46 -29.86 -6.45
C SER A 66 8.80 -30.39 -6.95
N VAL A 67 9.55 -31.05 -6.07
CA VAL A 67 10.76 -31.79 -6.46
C VAL A 67 10.39 -32.90 -7.44
N GLY A 68 11.16 -33.04 -8.51
CA GLY A 68 10.87 -33.97 -9.60
C GLY A 68 9.96 -33.41 -10.70
N GLN A 69 9.39 -32.23 -10.53
CA GLN A 69 8.56 -31.58 -11.54
C GLN A 69 9.41 -31.10 -12.72
N HIS A 70 8.91 -31.34 -13.95
CA HIS A 70 9.46 -30.75 -15.17
C HIS A 70 9.00 -29.30 -15.30
N ILE A 71 9.93 -28.41 -15.56
CA ILE A 71 9.66 -26.98 -15.79
C ILE A 71 10.51 -26.46 -16.95
N THR A 72 10.00 -25.47 -17.64
CA THR A 72 10.76 -24.73 -18.66
C THR A 72 11.32 -23.45 -18.01
N VAL A 73 12.63 -23.23 -18.10
CA VAL A 73 13.29 -22.07 -17.48
C VAL A 73 14.10 -21.31 -18.54
N PRO A 74 13.84 -20.01 -18.72
CA PRO A 74 12.73 -19.22 -18.17
C PRO A 74 11.38 -19.66 -18.74
N GLY A 75 10.34 -19.62 -17.88
CA GLY A 75 9.01 -20.11 -18.22
C GLY A 75 7.89 -19.63 -17.31
N ASN A 76 6.67 -20.05 -17.62
CA ASN A 76 5.48 -19.60 -16.90
C ASN A 76 5.39 -20.19 -15.49
N GLU A 77 5.93 -21.38 -15.23
CA GLU A 77 5.85 -22.07 -13.96
C GLU A 77 6.45 -21.23 -12.82
N ILE A 78 7.60 -20.62 -13.07
CA ILE A 78 8.25 -19.71 -12.11
C ILE A 78 7.43 -18.44 -11.92
N THR A 79 6.91 -17.87 -13.02
CA THR A 79 6.05 -16.67 -12.96
C THR A 79 4.79 -16.93 -12.12
N GLU A 80 4.14 -18.07 -12.32
CA GLU A 80 2.94 -18.44 -11.56
C GLU A 80 3.28 -18.73 -10.09
N ALA A 81 4.42 -19.32 -9.79
CA ALA A 81 4.89 -19.50 -8.42
C ALA A 81 5.07 -18.14 -7.69
N VAL A 82 5.72 -17.16 -8.35
CA VAL A 82 5.86 -15.80 -7.82
C VAL A 82 4.48 -15.16 -7.58
N LYS A 83 3.55 -15.27 -8.53
CA LYS A 83 2.18 -14.76 -8.37
C LYS A 83 1.45 -15.38 -7.18
N ARG A 84 1.61 -16.68 -6.93
CA ARG A 84 1.01 -17.37 -5.78
C ARG A 84 1.52 -16.78 -4.47
N TYR A 85 2.82 -16.52 -4.33
CA TYR A 85 3.37 -15.87 -3.15
C TYR A 85 2.80 -14.44 -2.96
N TRP A 86 2.70 -13.66 -4.04
CA TRP A 86 2.10 -12.32 -3.99
C TRP A 86 0.63 -12.36 -3.57
N ASN A 87 -0.14 -13.28 -4.13
CA ASN A 87 -1.56 -13.45 -3.81
C ASN A 87 -1.79 -13.91 -2.37
N HIS A 88 -0.83 -14.62 -1.78
CA HIS A 88 -0.89 -15.02 -0.37
C HIS A 88 -0.85 -13.82 0.59
N GLY A 89 -0.28 -12.70 0.18
CA GLY A 89 -0.31 -11.44 0.89
C GLY A 89 0.66 -11.31 2.07
N LEU A 90 1.38 -12.36 2.47
CA LEU A 90 2.32 -12.34 3.61
C LEU A 90 3.67 -11.70 3.28
N PHE A 91 4.01 -11.59 2.00
CA PHE A 91 5.34 -11.21 1.54
C PHE A 91 5.37 -9.78 0.98
N SER A 92 6.42 -9.05 1.27
CA SER A 92 6.72 -7.73 0.69
C SER A 92 7.63 -7.83 -0.52
N ASP A 93 8.42 -8.91 -0.62
CA ASP A 93 9.25 -9.24 -1.76
C ASP A 93 9.40 -10.75 -1.92
N VAL A 94 9.52 -11.21 -3.16
CA VAL A 94 9.66 -12.62 -3.55
C VAL A 94 10.62 -12.70 -4.71
N GLN A 95 11.70 -13.44 -4.53
CA GLN A 95 12.69 -13.70 -5.57
C GLN A 95 12.88 -15.19 -5.71
N ILE A 96 12.80 -15.71 -6.93
CA ILE A 96 13.12 -17.10 -7.25
C ILE A 96 14.29 -17.08 -8.22
N SER A 97 15.39 -17.66 -7.81
CA SER A 97 16.63 -17.75 -8.61
C SER A 97 17.11 -19.18 -8.73
N ALA A 98 17.88 -19.46 -9.75
CA ALA A 98 18.57 -20.73 -9.88
C ALA A 98 19.84 -20.70 -9.02
N ASP A 99 19.91 -21.60 -8.05
CA ASP A 99 21.07 -21.77 -7.17
C ASP A 99 22.17 -22.58 -7.88
N SER A 100 21.80 -23.75 -8.43
CA SER A 100 22.73 -24.63 -9.12
C SER A 100 22.04 -25.51 -10.18
N LEU A 101 22.86 -25.99 -11.13
CA LEU A 101 22.46 -26.97 -12.12
C LEU A 101 23.38 -28.20 -12.00
N VAL A 102 22.76 -29.38 -11.88
CA VAL A 102 23.48 -30.68 -11.84
C VAL A 102 22.86 -31.58 -12.90
N GLY A 103 23.55 -31.76 -14.02
CA GLY A 103 22.97 -32.45 -15.18
C GLY A 103 21.74 -31.75 -15.72
N ASN A 104 20.57 -32.41 -15.66
CA ASN A 104 19.28 -31.85 -16.07
C ASN A 104 18.42 -31.38 -14.83
N LYS A 105 19.01 -31.35 -13.64
CA LYS A 105 18.32 -30.93 -12.43
C LYS A 105 18.68 -29.49 -12.03
N ILE A 106 17.66 -28.68 -11.80
CA ILE A 106 17.79 -27.32 -11.29
C ILE A 106 17.44 -27.27 -9.82
N TYR A 107 18.27 -26.61 -9.04
CA TYR A 107 18.00 -26.29 -7.64
C TYR A 107 17.61 -24.83 -7.56
N LEU A 108 16.45 -24.55 -6.95
CA LEU A 108 15.87 -23.21 -6.87
C LEU A 108 16.09 -22.61 -5.50
N HIS A 109 16.54 -21.36 -5.48
CA HIS A 109 16.57 -20.55 -4.26
C HIS A 109 15.37 -19.60 -4.25
N ILE A 110 14.56 -19.69 -3.18
CA ILE A 110 13.38 -18.87 -2.95
C ILE A 110 13.69 -17.91 -1.78
N ALA A 111 13.96 -16.66 -2.12
CA ALA A 111 14.16 -15.63 -1.13
C ALA A 111 12.84 -14.88 -0.86
N LEU A 112 12.36 -14.93 0.37
CA LEU A 112 11.09 -14.36 0.79
C LEU A 112 11.34 -13.25 1.81
N LYS A 113 10.72 -12.10 1.60
CA LYS A 113 10.73 -11.03 2.58
C LYS A 113 9.32 -10.85 3.17
N PRO A 114 9.12 -11.07 4.47
CA PRO A 114 7.81 -10.91 5.08
C PRO A 114 7.36 -9.45 5.07
N ARG A 115 6.05 -9.22 5.01
CA ARG A 115 5.50 -7.87 5.21
C ARG A 115 5.68 -7.45 6.66
N PRO A 116 6.19 -6.24 6.89
CA PRO A 116 6.33 -5.75 8.26
C PRO A 116 4.97 -5.55 8.92
N ARG A 117 4.95 -5.66 10.25
CA ARG A 117 3.79 -5.42 11.08
C ARG A 117 3.93 -4.12 11.85
N VAL A 118 2.80 -3.49 12.16
CA VAL A 118 2.78 -2.27 12.97
C VAL A 118 3.10 -2.59 14.42
N SER A 119 4.22 -2.09 14.95
CA SER A 119 4.53 -2.18 16.38
C SER A 119 3.87 -1.05 17.18
N GLN A 120 3.87 0.15 16.60
CA GLN A 120 3.36 1.37 17.24
C GLN A 120 2.84 2.35 16.20
N ILE A 121 1.85 3.15 16.59
CA ILE A 121 1.32 4.26 15.78
C ILE A 121 1.44 5.54 16.59
N ASN A 122 2.11 6.53 16.03
CA ASN A 122 2.26 7.85 16.64
C ASN A 122 1.46 8.87 15.82
N TYR A 123 0.60 9.61 16.48
CA TYR A 123 -0.15 10.71 15.88
C TYR A 123 0.47 12.03 16.30
N ILE A 124 0.98 12.80 15.36
CA ILE A 124 1.65 14.09 15.57
C ILE A 124 0.73 15.20 15.06
N GLY A 125 0.70 16.34 15.76
CA GLY A 125 -0.11 17.50 15.38
C GLY A 125 -1.60 17.43 15.77
N LEU A 126 -2.05 16.36 16.46
CA LEU A 126 -3.45 16.14 16.84
C LEU A 126 -3.73 16.39 18.33
N LYS A 127 -4.93 16.88 18.60
CA LYS A 127 -5.50 16.87 19.95
C LYS A 127 -5.98 15.46 20.29
N LYS A 128 -6.16 15.17 21.59
CA LYS A 128 -6.59 13.85 22.08
C LYS A 128 -7.86 13.34 21.36
N SER A 129 -8.92 14.16 21.32
CA SER A 129 -10.17 13.77 20.65
C SER A 129 -10.03 13.52 19.14
N GLU A 130 -9.14 14.27 18.47
CA GLU A 130 -8.87 14.07 17.04
C GLU A 130 -8.06 12.77 16.80
N ARG A 131 -7.19 12.41 17.75
CA ARG A 131 -6.46 11.13 17.73
C ARG A 131 -7.43 9.96 17.84
N ASP A 132 -8.32 10.00 18.84
CA ASP A 132 -9.31 8.95 19.08
C ASP A 132 -10.21 8.76 17.82
N ASP A 133 -10.63 9.88 17.20
CA ASP A 133 -11.36 9.84 15.92
C ASP A 133 -10.53 9.21 14.78
N MET A 134 -9.21 9.52 14.70
CA MET A 134 -8.34 8.98 13.67
C MET A 134 -8.10 7.48 13.86
N GLU A 135 -7.86 7.02 15.06
CA GLU A 135 -7.70 5.60 15.37
C GLU A 135 -8.89 4.78 14.85
N GLN A 136 -10.11 5.26 15.12
CA GLN A 136 -11.33 4.61 14.62
C GLN A 136 -11.44 4.66 13.09
N LYS A 137 -11.18 5.83 12.48
CA LYS A 137 -11.42 6.04 11.04
C LYS A 137 -10.39 5.38 10.15
N LEU A 138 -9.12 5.38 10.55
CA LEU A 138 -8.05 4.79 9.74
C LEU A 138 -8.06 3.27 9.81
N GLY A 139 -8.51 2.69 10.92
CA GLY A 139 -8.60 1.23 11.09
C GLY A 139 -7.25 0.53 11.03
N ILE A 140 -6.15 1.23 11.30
CA ILE A 140 -4.81 0.65 11.38
C ILE A 140 -4.64 0.07 12.78
N LEU A 141 -4.38 -1.22 12.86
CA LEU A 141 -4.24 -1.90 14.14
C LEU A 141 -2.78 -2.24 14.43
N LYS A 142 -2.38 -2.11 15.68
CA LYS A 142 -1.11 -2.65 16.17
C LYS A 142 -1.06 -4.16 15.92
N GLY A 143 0.07 -4.67 15.43
CA GLY A 143 0.24 -6.05 14.99
C GLY A 143 -0.28 -6.36 13.59
N GLY A 144 -1.04 -5.45 12.97
CA GLY A 144 -1.51 -5.58 11.60
C GLY A 144 -0.38 -5.47 10.59
N GLN A 145 -0.53 -6.11 9.43
CA GLN A 145 0.42 -5.98 8.32
C GLN A 145 0.26 -4.63 7.63
N ILE A 146 1.37 -4.08 7.14
CA ILE A 146 1.38 -2.84 6.37
C ILE A 146 1.44 -3.15 4.89
N THR A 147 0.54 -2.50 4.15
CA THR A 147 0.55 -2.50 2.68
C THR A 147 0.56 -1.06 2.15
N PRO A 148 1.14 -0.79 0.97
CA PRO A 148 1.09 0.53 0.35
C PRO A 148 -0.35 1.06 0.23
N ASN A 149 -1.27 0.22 -0.22
CA ASN A 149 -2.69 0.57 -0.35
C ASN A 149 -3.32 1.01 0.99
N MET A 150 -2.95 0.37 2.10
CA MET A 150 -3.42 0.76 3.43
C MET A 150 -2.93 2.17 3.81
N ILE A 151 -1.69 2.50 3.50
CA ILE A 151 -1.11 3.82 3.74
C ILE A 151 -1.81 4.89 2.90
N ASP A 152 -2.02 4.64 1.60
CA ASP A 152 -2.70 5.57 0.71
C ASP A 152 -4.16 5.79 1.13
N ARG A 153 -4.87 4.72 1.47
CA ARG A 153 -6.22 4.81 2.03
C ARG A 153 -6.26 5.62 3.32
N ALA A 154 -5.30 5.42 4.22
CA ALA A 154 -5.21 6.17 5.46
C ALA A 154 -5.02 7.67 5.20
N LYS A 155 -4.15 8.05 4.27
CA LYS A 155 -3.96 9.45 3.84
C LYS A 155 -5.27 10.06 3.33
N ILE A 156 -5.97 9.36 2.44
CA ILE A 156 -7.24 9.82 1.87
C ILE A 156 -8.30 10.01 2.96
N LEU A 157 -8.43 9.06 3.89
CA LEU A 157 -9.39 9.13 4.98
C LEU A 157 -9.09 10.27 5.97
N ALA A 158 -7.81 10.44 6.32
CA ALA A 158 -7.36 11.54 7.17
C ALA A 158 -7.61 12.89 6.49
N LYS A 159 -7.26 13.03 5.20
CA LYS A 159 -7.51 14.25 4.43
C LYS A 159 -8.99 14.60 4.41
N LYS A 160 -9.84 13.64 4.07
CA LYS A 160 -11.30 13.82 4.06
C LYS A 160 -11.83 14.28 5.41
N TYR A 161 -11.38 13.67 6.52
CA TYR A 161 -11.80 14.06 7.86
C TYR A 161 -11.48 15.52 8.19
N PHE A 162 -10.30 16.00 7.81
CA PHE A 162 -9.90 17.38 8.06
C PHE A 162 -10.57 18.35 7.10
N ASP A 163 -10.81 17.95 5.85
CA ASP A 163 -11.62 18.72 4.88
C ASP A 163 -13.04 18.95 5.40
N ASP A 164 -13.69 17.92 5.92
CA ASP A 164 -15.04 18.00 6.51
C ASP A 164 -15.06 18.93 7.73
N LYS A 165 -13.95 19.03 8.47
CA LYS A 165 -13.79 19.98 9.59
C LYS A 165 -13.35 21.38 9.17
N GLY A 166 -13.20 21.63 7.87
CA GLY A 166 -12.85 22.92 7.29
C GLY A 166 -11.34 23.21 7.17
N PHE A 167 -10.49 22.19 7.28
CA PHE A 167 -9.05 22.29 7.09
C PHE A 167 -8.66 21.79 5.70
N LYS A 168 -9.09 22.47 4.64
CA LYS A 168 -8.84 22.04 3.24
C LYS A 168 -7.37 21.92 2.86
N ASN A 169 -6.51 22.71 3.50
CA ASN A 169 -5.08 22.73 3.24
C ASN A 169 -4.28 21.85 4.22
N ALA A 170 -4.96 20.94 4.94
CA ALA A 170 -4.27 20.01 5.83
C ALA A 170 -3.29 19.16 5.03
N ASP A 171 -2.06 19.06 5.52
CA ASP A 171 -1.03 18.18 5.00
C ASP A 171 -0.92 16.95 5.88
N ILE A 172 -0.90 15.76 5.25
CA ILE A 172 -0.85 14.48 5.94
C ILE A 172 0.33 13.66 5.41
N GLU A 173 1.29 13.45 6.26
CA GLU A 173 2.44 12.62 5.97
C GLU A 173 2.42 11.36 6.85
N ILE A 174 2.59 10.19 6.23
CA ILE A 174 2.70 8.92 6.94
C ILE A 174 4.08 8.35 6.65
N ARG A 175 4.91 8.29 7.65
CA ARG A 175 6.28 7.76 7.59
C ARG A 175 6.34 6.42 8.29
N GLN A 176 7.06 5.49 7.68
CA GLN A 176 7.39 4.19 8.26
C GLN A 176 8.85 4.20 8.67
N ARG A 177 9.13 3.81 9.89
CA ARG A 177 10.49 3.57 10.36
C ARG A 177 10.58 2.21 11.05
N GLU A 178 11.68 1.53 10.86
CA GLU A 178 11.92 0.23 11.48
C GLU A 178 11.90 0.33 13.00
N ASP A 179 11.27 -0.65 13.63
CA ASP A 179 11.33 -0.82 15.08
C ASP A 179 12.57 -1.64 15.43
N VAL A 180 13.61 -0.96 15.89
CA VAL A 180 14.89 -1.61 16.27
C VAL A 180 14.77 -2.61 17.42
N THR A 181 13.65 -2.58 18.15
CA THR A 181 13.39 -3.48 19.29
C THR A 181 12.68 -4.77 18.87
N GLN A 182 12.06 -4.81 17.69
CA GLN A 182 11.26 -5.93 17.23
C GLN A 182 11.52 -6.24 15.76
N LYS A 183 12.02 -7.44 15.48
CA LYS A 183 12.34 -7.88 14.12
C LYS A 183 11.08 -7.87 13.23
N ASN A 184 11.22 -7.37 12.01
CA ASN A 184 10.15 -7.27 11.01
C ASN A 184 8.91 -6.47 11.48
N GLN A 185 9.13 -5.47 12.32
CA GLN A 185 8.09 -4.54 12.75
C GLN A 185 8.48 -3.10 12.42
N VAL A 186 7.46 -2.26 12.25
CA VAL A 186 7.64 -0.85 11.95
C VAL A 186 6.74 0.02 12.82
N ILE A 187 7.24 1.20 13.11
CA ILE A 187 6.51 2.28 13.76
C ILE A 187 5.93 3.17 12.66
N LEU A 188 4.65 3.49 12.76
CA LEU A 188 3.99 4.45 11.87
C LEU A 188 3.93 5.81 12.56
N ASP A 189 4.58 6.80 11.99
CA ASP A 189 4.45 8.20 12.40
C ASP A 189 3.49 8.90 11.42
N ILE A 190 2.30 9.23 11.91
CA ILE A 190 1.25 9.94 11.18
C ILE A 190 1.32 11.40 11.57
N ASP A 191 1.94 12.21 10.72
CA ASP A 191 2.16 13.63 10.94
C ASP A 191 1.09 14.44 10.21
N ILE A 192 0.37 15.29 10.94
CA ILE A 192 -0.77 16.03 10.42
C ILE A 192 -0.61 17.51 10.74
N ASP A 193 -0.23 18.26 9.73
CA ASP A 193 -0.26 19.72 9.78
C ASP A 193 -1.59 20.24 9.23
N LYS A 194 -2.48 20.61 10.14
CA LYS A 194 -3.86 21.00 9.77
C LYS A 194 -3.93 22.33 9.02
N LYS A 195 -2.90 23.17 9.11
CA LYS A 195 -2.92 24.54 8.63
C LYS A 195 -4.12 25.32 9.22
N GLU A 196 -4.47 26.44 8.60
CA GLU A 196 -5.61 27.23 9.03
C GLU A 196 -6.92 26.72 8.46
N LYS A 197 -8.02 26.93 9.21
CA LYS A 197 -9.36 26.67 8.68
C LYS A 197 -9.70 27.68 7.58
N MET A 198 -10.33 27.16 6.53
CA MET A 198 -10.87 27.99 5.47
C MET A 198 -11.94 28.95 6.01
N LYS A 199 -11.84 30.21 5.61
CA LYS A 199 -12.84 31.26 5.92
C LYS A 199 -13.55 31.63 4.63
N VAL A 200 -14.83 31.99 4.73
CA VAL A 200 -15.57 32.51 3.59
C VAL A 200 -15.24 33.99 3.43
N ARG A 201 -14.62 34.36 2.30
CA ARG A 201 -14.32 35.74 1.98
C ARG A 201 -15.55 36.45 1.40
N GLU A 202 -16.22 35.82 0.45
CA GLU A 202 -17.35 36.36 -0.28
C GLU A 202 -18.31 35.25 -0.71
N ILE A 203 -19.61 35.56 -0.78
CA ILE A 203 -20.63 34.71 -1.35
C ILE A 203 -21.23 35.47 -2.53
N ILE A 204 -21.04 34.97 -3.74
CA ILE A 204 -21.62 35.52 -4.98
C ILE A 204 -22.91 34.76 -5.26
N ILE A 205 -23.99 35.48 -5.52
CA ILE A 205 -25.31 34.90 -5.81
C ILE A 205 -25.81 35.52 -7.10
N GLU A 206 -26.18 34.68 -8.03
CA GLU A 206 -26.70 35.10 -9.34
C GLU A 206 -28.09 34.46 -9.56
N GLY A 207 -28.98 35.17 -10.28
CA GLY A 207 -30.32 34.69 -10.61
C GLY A 207 -31.36 34.86 -9.48
N ASN A 208 -31.05 35.54 -8.38
CA ASN A 208 -31.93 35.75 -7.23
C ASN A 208 -32.86 36.98 -7.40
N GLN A 209 -33.58 37.06 -8.50
CA GLN A 209 -34.42 38.22 -8.85
C GLN A 209 -35.50 38.56 -7.81
N GLN A 210 -35.97 37.56 -7.08
CA GLN A 210 -37.09 37.71 -6.12
C GLN A 210 -36.65 38.03 -4.68
N LEU A 211 -35.45 37.63 -4.31
CA LEU A 211 -34.86 37.90 -3.01
C LEU A 211 -33.59 38.73 -3.14
N LYS A 212 -33.53 39.88 -2.46
CA LYS A 212 -32.32 40.69 -2.40
C LYS A 212 -31.19 39.91 -1.69
N ASP A 213 -29.96 40.10 -2.14
CA ASP A 213 -28.75 39.51 -1.52
C ASP A 213 -28.71 39.68 0.00
N SER A 214 -29.09 40.86 0.51
CA SER A 214 -29.12 41.12 1.93
C SER A 214 -30.08 40.23 2.74
N LYS A 215 -31.19 39.77 2.11
CA LYS A 215 -32.09 38.80 2.72
C LYS A 215 -31.57 37.39 2.67
N ILE A 216 -30.81 37.07 1.63
CA ILE A 216 -30.18 35.74 1.47
C ILE A 216 -28.96 35.64 2.36
N LYS A 217 -28.03 36.57 2.27
CA LYS A 217 -26.77 36.57 3.03
C LYS A 217 -27.00 36.92 4.53
N GLY A 218 -28.02 37.69 4.82
CA GLY A 218 -28.27 38.28 6.13
C GLY A 218 -27.56 39.62 6.29
N THR A 219 -27.92 40.33 7.34
CA THR A 219 -27.32 41.59 7.73
C THR A 219 -26.82 41.51 9.19
N LEU A 220 -26.22 42.58 9.70
CA LEU A 220 -25.81 42.65 11.10
C LEU A 220 -26.97 42.35 12.09
N PHE A 221 -28.18 42.70 11.70
CA PHE A 221 -29.38 42.60 12.54
C PHE A 221 -30.34 41.47 12.13
N THR A 222 -30.14 40.85 10.94
CA THR A 222 -31.04 39.83 10.42
C THR A 222 -30.26 38.56 10.02
N LYS A 223 -30.77 37.39 10.46
CA LYS A 223 -30.21 36.12 10.02
C LYS A 223 -30.65 35.81 8.58
N GLY A 224 -29.71 35.80 7.65
CA GLY A 224 -29.95 35.30 6.31
C GLY A 224 -30.00 33.78 6.24
N ALA A 225 -30.23 33.24 5.02
CA ALA A 225 -30.11 31.79 4.75
C ALA A 225 -28.70 31.29 5.04
N PHE A 226 -27.68 32.04 4.65
CA PHE A 226 -26.28 31.70 4.88
C PHE A 226 -25.79 32.07 6.30
N ALA A 227 -26.57 31.82 7.32
CA ALA A 227 -26.23 32.13 8.69
C ALA A 227 -25.05 31.33 9.26
N LYS A 228 -24.72 30.18 8.66
CA LYS A 228 -23.61 29.33 9.09
C LYS A 228 -22.33 29.55 8.29
N THR A 229 -22.44 30.00 7.04
CA THR A 229 -21.30 30.22 6.11
C THR A 229 -21.20 31.66 5.62
N HIS A 230 -21.70 32.64 6.35
CA HIS A 230 -21.67 34.02 5.87
C HIS A 230 -20.27 34.60 5.71
N GLU A 231 -20.18 35.63 4.89
CA GLU A 231 -18.97 36.37 4.58
C GLU A 231 -18.29 36.96 5.82
N ASP A 232 -16.98 37.15 5.73
CA ASP A 232 -16.17 37.84 6.72
C ASP A 232 -16.40 39.36 6.60
N GLY A 233 -17.47 39.86 7.20
CA GLY A 233 -17.80 41.29 7.18
C GLY A 233 -16.97 42.09 8.19
N LYS A 234 -16.62 43.35 7.87
CA LYS A 234 -15.74 44.22 8.65
C LYS A 234 -16.13 44.41 10.13
N LEU A 235 -17.40 44.22 10.52
CA LEU A 235 -17.86 44.27 11.91
C LEU A 235 -18.11 42.87 12.50
N SER A 236 -18.45 41.87 11.71
CA SER A 236 -18.66 40.49 12.19
C SER A 236 -17.35 39.76 12.49
N SER A 237 -16.25 40.19 11.88
CA SER A 237 -14.91 39.67 12.13
C SER A 237 -14.41 39.92 13.56
N LEU A 238 -14.90 40.97 14.21
CA LEU A 238 -14.57 41.26 15.61
C LEU A 238 -15.05 40.18 16.59
N PHE A 239 -16.05 39.38 16.22
CA PHE A 239 -16.65 38.44 17.17
C PHE A 239 -16.61 36.95 16.75
N LYS A 240 -16.51 36.56 15.48
CA LYS A 240 -16.29 35.16 15.04
C LYS A 240 -16.20 35.06 13.50
N ALA A 241 -15.00 34.98 12.95
CA ALA A 241 -14.81 34.58 11.55
C ALA A 241 -15.47 33.23 11.32
N LYS A 242 -16.47 33.16 10.44
CA LYS A 242 -17.16 31.90 10.18
C LYS A 242 -16.37 31.08 9.21
N LYS A 243 -16.04 29.90 9.68
CA LYS A 243 -15.23 28.93 8.99
C LYS A 243 -16.08 28.17 8.01
N TYR A 244 -15.61 28.03 6.79
CA TYR A 244 -16.24 27.17 5.80
C TYR A 244 -16.14 25.70 6.21
N THR A 245 -17.25 24.96 6.10
CA THR A 245 -17.26 23.50 6.10
C THR A 245 -18.30 23.04 5.07
N PRO A 246 -18.07 21.91 4.34
CA PRO A 246 -19.04 21.40 3.35
C PRO A 246 -20.43 21.18 3.94
N GLU A 247 -20.51 20.69 5.18
CA GLU A 247 -21.79 20.45 5.87
C GLU A 247 -22.56 21.74 6.14
N ARG A 248 -21.87 22.80 6.58
CA ARG A 248 -22.51 24.11 6.80
C ARG A 248 -23.01 24.71 5.51
N TRP A 249 -22.21 24.62 4.45
CA TRP A 249 -22.58 25.08 3.12
C TRP A 249 -23.82 24.36 2.60
N LYS A 250 -23.88 23.03 2.74
CA LYS A 250 -25.04 22.23 2.39
C LYS A 250 -26.29 22.69 3.14
N THR A 251 -26.19 22.84 4.47
CA THR A 251 -27.31 23.29 5.32
C THR A 251 -27.81 24.69 4.93
N ASP A 252 -26.91 25.60 4.60
CA ASP A 252 -27.30 26.97 4.23
C ASP A 252 -27.97 27.01 2.84
N LYS A 253 -27.56 26.15 1.89
CA LYS A 253 -28.26 25.97 0.60
C LYS A 253 -29.68 25.40 0.78
N GLU A 254 -29.85 24.43 1.65
CA GLU A 254 -31.18 23.89 1.98
C GLU A 254 -32.08 24.99 2.55
N LYS A 255 -31.59 25.82 3.44
CA LYS A 255 -32.34 26.97 4.00
C LYS A 255 -32.64 28.04 2.97
N LEU A 256 -31.80 28.22 1.95
CA LEU A 256 -32.09 29.13 0.87
C LEU A 256 -33.31 28.66 0.07
N LEU A 257 -33.34 27.39 -0.28
CA LEU A 257 -34.49 26.80 -0.99
C LEU A 257 -35.77 26.85 -0.13
N GLU A 258 -35.66 26.53 1.16
CA GLU A 258 -36.77 26.64 2.11
C GLU A 258 -37.40 28.05 2.11
N LYS A 259 -36.57 29.10 2.12
CA LYS A 259 -37.07 30.48 2.02
C LYS A 259 -37.80 30.80 0.72
N TYR A 260 -37.34 30.24 -0.40
CA TYR A 260 -38.04 30.39 -1.68
C TYR A 260 -39.37 29.64 -1.67
N TYR A 261 -39.42 28.46 -1.06
CA TYR A 261 -40.68 27.67 -0.90
C TYR A 261 -41.70 28.41 -0.03
N GLU A 262 -41.26 29.02 1.07
CA GLU A 262 -42.13 29.85 1.95
C GLU A 262 -42.73 31.05 1.20
N LEU A 263 -42.05 31.56 0.19
CA LEU A 263 -42.55 32.63 -0.68
C LEU A 263 -43.40 32.13 -1.85
N GLY A 264 -43.67 30.82 -1.93
CA GLY A 264 -44.49 30.20 -2.97
C GLY A 264 -43.74 29.72 -4.22
N TYR A 265 -42.40 29.88 -4.28
CA TYR A 265 -41.58 29.44 -5.42
C TYR A 265 -41.20 27.97 -5.28
N ARG A 266 -42.13 27.07 -5.60
CA ARG A 266 -41.98 25.61 -5.44
C ARG A 266 -40.94 24.99 -6.36
N ASP A 267 -40.69 25.59 -7.53
CA ASP A 267 -39.73 25.12 -8.52
C ASP A 267 -38.37 25.78 -8.40
N ALA A 268 -38.12 26.49 -7.31
CA ALA A 268 -36.81 27.11 -7.04
C ALA A 268 -35.74 26.03 -6.88
N SER A 269 -34.65 26.16 -7.62
CA SER A 269 -33.51 25.24 -7.54
C SER A 269 -32.18 25.99 -7.64
N ILE A 270 -31.15 25.41 -7.05
CA ILE A 270 -29.78 25.88 -7.24
C ILE A 270 -29.20 25.13 -8.44
N ILE A 271 -29.01 25.82 -9.56
CA ILE A 271 -28.55 25.23 -10.82
C ILE A 271 -27.09 24.75 -10.69
N SER A 272 -26.24 25.56 -10.08
CA SER A 272 -24.85 25.22 -9.85
C SER A 272 -24.33 25.92 -8.60
N ASP A 273 -23.37 25.32 -7.93
CA ASP A 273 -22.57 25.95 -6.89
C ASP A 273 -21.11 25.56 -7.01
N SER A 274 -20.23 26.48 -6.69
CA SER A 274 -18.79 26.23 -6.70
C SER A 274 -18.11 26.95 -5.53
N VAL A 275 -17.02 26.40 -5.07
CA VAL A 275 -16.17 26.98 -4.02
C VAL A 275 -14.73 27.00 -4.54
N TRP A 276 -14.12 28.16 -4.56
CA TRP A 276 -12.73 28.38 -5.02
C TRP A 276 -11.93 29.17 -4.00
N ASN A 277 -10.60 29.08 -4.07
CA ASN A 277 -9.64 29.83 -3.26
C ASN A 277 -9.21 31.11 -3.97
#